data_f59d6cb7d2cf13d33ced90de5004973e
#
_entry.id   f59d6cb7d2cf13d33ced90de5004973e
#
_cell.length_a   1.000
_cell.length_b   1.000
_cell.length_c   1.000
_cell.angle_alpha   90.00
_cell.angle_beta   90.00
_cell.angle_gamma   90.00
#
_symmetry.space_group_name_H-M   'P 1'
#
loop_
_entity.id
_entity.type
_entity.pdbx_description
1 polymer ?
#
loop_
_entity_poly.entity_id
_entity_poly.type
_entity_poly.pdbx_seq_one_letter_code
_entity_poly.pdbx_strand_id
1 'polypeptide(L)'
;MTEALSNVLQMTAAAASVILMGVCGVCLCARLTRVMRGQENASGLTKEPFQIPLPFREMALAAAAAVLSRLALYALAYGFYRAGGGTQSFAGSFEALWTHWDVRHYLGIAKDGYTSVGDERLRLVFFPLYPAVTRVFSVFTGGRLFMAGTLVSLLASGVCAALLYDLANMHLGRRGARLAAAYFLLNPMSVFLACAYTEALFIALTLAAICLLRRGHPWGAALCGMASALTRMPGVIVSGLFIIAFLARIPKEGIRVKAALRCLAQVGLVFCGLFIYWFINWAVTGDAMMYMTYQKENWYQEAGSFWASTANTVHYLIFTFGDDDWLFTWGFQLLAMGYIYVLLAAKQKKLPFDLAAYSFVYVAVVLAPTWLLSGARYLYALATLPLLQAKTFESRTAHTVGLSVCAALLVVFTWGYTIAIAVL
;
A
#
# COMPACT_ATOMS: atom_id res chain seq x y z
N MET A 1 -15.44 26.51 -16.84
CA MET A 1 -16.35 26.24 -15.69
C MET A 1 -16.23 27.40 -14.72
N THR A 2 -17.34 27.89 -14.15
CA THR A 2 -17.27 29.03 -13.22
C THR A 2 -16.58 28.62 -11.91
N GLU A 3 -15.82 29.54 -11.29
CA GLU A 3 -15.14 29.32 -10.01
C GLU A 3 -16.12 28.85 -8.92
N ALA A 4 -17.33 29.41 -8.90
CA ALA A 4 -18.41 29.02 -7.99
C ALA A 4 -18.77 27.53 -8.13
N LEU A 5 -18.90 27.00 -9.36
CA LEU A 5 -19.20 25.58 -9.58
C LEU A 5 -18.03 24.68 -9.13
N SER A 6 -16.79 25.08 -9.39
CA SER A 6 -15.61 24.36 -8.91
C SER A 6 -15.61 24.24 -7.39
N ASN A 7 -15.85 25.35 -6.68
CA ASN A 7 -15.91 25.36 -5.22
C ASN A 7 -17.04 24.47 -4.68
N VAL A 8 -18.23 24.49 -5.29
CA VAL A 8 -19.33 23.61 -4.90
C VAL A 8 -18.95 22.14 -5.06
N LEU A 9 -18.32 21.75 -6.17
CA LEU A 9 -17.90 20.37 -6.41
C LEU A 9 -16.84 19.91 -5.41
N GLN A 10 -15.85 20.75 -5.09
CA GLN A 10 -14.84 20.49 -4.08
C GLN A 10 -15.45 20.28 -2.68
N MET A 11 -16.33 21.19 -2.26
CA MET A 11 -17.04 21.08 -0.97
C MET A 11 -17.92 19.83 -0.91
N THR A 12 -18.61 19.49 -1.99
CA THR A 12 -19.46 18.30 -2.07
C THR A 12 -18.62 17.02 -1.94
N ALA A 13 -17.49 16.92 -2.62
CA ALA A 13 -16.60 15.77 -2.54
C ALA A 13 -15.98 15.63 -1.14
N ALA A 14 -15.55 16.74 -0.53
CA ALA A 14 -15.06 16.76 0.84
C ALA A 14 -16.12 16.28 1.83
N ALA A 15 -17.35 16.83 1.74
CA ALA A 15 -18.48 16.44 2.59
C ALA A 15 -18.84 14.96 2.42
N ALA A 16 -18.90 14.46 1.19
CA ALA A 16 -19.15 13.03 0.91
C ALA A 16 -18.09 12.14 1.55
N SER A 17 -16.81 12.51 1.45
CA SER A 17 -15.71 11.76 2.07
C SER A 17 -15.82 11.73 3.61
N VAL A 18 -16.16 12.86 4.23
CA VAL A 18 -16.38 12.96 5.69
C VAL A 18 -17.56 12.10 6.11
N ILE A 19 -18.67 12.14 5.38
CA ILE A 19 -19.86 11.33 5.69
C ILE A 19 -19.54 9.84 5.61
N LEU A 20 -18.92 9.38 4.52
CA LEU A 20 -18.60 7.96 4.32
C LEU A 20 -17.60 7.44 5.35
N MET A 21 -16.52 8.18 5.60
CA MET A 21 -15.54 7.83 6.62
C MET A 21 -16.11 7.97 8.03
N GLY A 22 -16.98 8.96 8.27
CA GLY A 22 -17.70 9.12 9.53
C GLY A 22 -18.61 7.93 9.85
N VAL A 23 -19.40 7.46 8.87
CA VAL A 23 -20.20 6.24 9.01
C VAL A 23 -19.33 5.04 9.34
N CYS A 24 -18.20 4.87 8.64
CA CYS A 24 -17.25 3.81 8.95
C CYS A 24 -16.69 3.93 10.38
N GLY A 25 -16.27 5.14 10.76
CA GLY A 25 -15.73 5.43 12.11
C GLY A 25 -16.72 5.13 13.22
N VAL A 26 -17.97 5.58 13.11
CA VAL A 26 -19.06 5.28 14.08
C VAL A 26 -19.29 3.77 14.20
N CYS A 27 -19.33 3.06 13.07
CA CYS A 27 -19.44 1.61 13.08
C CYS A 27 -18.26 0.94 13.77
N LEU A 28 -17.04 1.42 13.56
CA LEU A 28 -15.83 0.89 14.20
C LEU A 28 -15.82 1.18 15.72
N CYS A 29 -16.25 2.37 16.16
CA CYS A 29 -16.41 2.68 17.59
C CYS A 29 -17.40 1.74 18.25
N ALA A 30 -18.55 1.48 17.61
CA ALA A 30 -19.53 0.51 18.12
C ALA A 30 -18.96 -0.92 18.17
N ARG A 31 -18.15 -1.32 17.20
CA ARG A 31 -17.46 -2.62 17.20
C ARG A 31 -16.39 -2.69 18.28
N LEU A 32 -15.60 -1.63 18.46
CA LEU A 32 -14.63 -1.56 19.56
C LEU A 32 -15.30 -1.74 20.91
N THR A 33 -16.45 -1.08 21.14
CA THR A 33 -17.22 -1.26 22.38
C THR A 33 -17.64 -2.71 22.57
N ARG A 34 -18.05 -3.44 21.51
CA ARG A 34 -18.37 -4.87 21.60
C ARG A 34 -17.14 -5.74 21.89
N VAL A 35 -15.99 -5.42 21.27
CA VAL A 35 -14.71 -6.09 21.57
C VAL A 35 -14.34 -5.89 23.04
N MET A 36 -14.45 -4.67 23.56
CA MET A 36 -14.16 -4.33 24.94
C MET A 36 -15.14 -4.94 25.97
N ARG A 37 -16.33 -5.37 25.52
CA ARG A 37 -17.29 -6.13 26.33
C ARG A 37 -17.17 -7.65 26.14
N GLY A 38 -16.21 -8.12 25.36
CA GLY A 38 -16.05 -9.54 25.02
C GLY A 38 -17.14 -10.12 24.12
N GLN A 39 -17.95 -9.26 23.47
CA GLN A 39 -19.09 -9.63 22.61
C GLN A 39 -18.70 -9.79 21.15
N GLU A 40 -17.52 -9.34 20.74
CA GLU A 40 -16.98 -9.48 19.39
C GLU A 40 -15.52 -9.97 19.44
N ASN A 41 -15.18 -10.96 18.59
CA ASN A 41 -13.80 -11.41 18.45
C ASN A 41 -13.05 -10.46 17.49
N ALA A 42 -12.07 -9.74 18.02
CA ALA A 42 -11.34 -8.73 17.28
C ALA A 42 -10.63 -9.29 16.02
N SER A 43 -10.05 -10.49 16.11
CA SER A 43 -9.33 -11.13 15.01
C SER A 43 -10.23 -11.92 14.06
N GLY A 44 -11.46 -12.23 14.48
CA GLY A 44 -12.39 -13.06 13.71
C GLY A 44 -11.95 -14.52 13.51
N LEU A 45 -10.87 -14.97 14.16
CA LEU A 45 -10.42 -16.36 14.08
C LEU A 45 -11.26 -17.26 14.97
N THR A 46 -11.69 -18.40 14.41
CA THR A 46 -12.47 -19.43 15.11
C THR A 46 -11.59 -20.55 15.67
N LYS A 47 -10.34 -20.62 15.22
CA LYS A 47 -9.36 -21.64 15.63
C LYS A 47 -8.23 -21.01 16.42
N GLU A 48 -7.60 -21.80 17.27
CA GLU A 48 -6.34 -21.45 17.91
C GLU A 48 -5.25 -21.18 16.84
N PRO A 49 -4.34 -20.21 17.07
CA PRO A 49 -3.32 -19.81 16.08
C PRO A 49 -2.51 -20.98 15.51
N PHE A 50 -2.13 -21.94 16.36
CA PHE A 50 -1.32 -23.10 15.96
C PHE A 50 -2.10 -24.20 15.21
N GLN A 51 -3.43 -24.09 15.17
CA GLN A 51 -4.30 -25.07 14.48
C GLN A 51 -4.65 -24.63 13.04
N ILE A 52 -4.15 -23.47 12.59
CA ILE A 52 -4.42 -22.96 11.24
C ILE A 52 -3.39 -23.53 10.26
N PRO A 53 -3.76 -24.47 9.38
CA PRO A 53 -2.82 -25.05 8.44
C PRO A 53 -2.41 -24.05 7.37
N LEU A 54 -1.15 -24.14 6.93
CA LEU A 54 -0.64 -23.37 5.81
C LEU A 54 -1.06 -24.01 4.49
N PRO A 55 -1.76 -23.30 3.60
CA PRO A 55 -2.10 -23.81 2.28
C PRO A 55 -0.92 -23.66 1.30
N PHE A 56 0.20 -24.33 1.58
CA PHE A 56 1.47 -24.15 0.86
C PHE A 56 1.36 -24.24 -0.67
N ARG A 57 0.59 -25.22 -1.16
CA ARG A 57 0.40 -25.42 -2.60
C ARG A 57 -0.26 -24.19 -3.24
N GLU A 58 -1.32 -23.71 -2.65
CA GLU A 58 -2.09 -22.59 -3.14
C GLU A 58 -1.30 -21.26 -2.99
N MET A 59 -0.54 -21.13 -1.91
CA MET A 59 0.38 -20.00 -1.71
C MET A 59 1.48 -19.98 -2.78
N ALA A 60 2.08 -21.14 -3.09
CA ALA A 60 3.09 -21.25 -4.15
C ALA A 60 2.49 -20.93 -5.53
N LEU A 61 1.27 -21.40 -5.82
CA LEU A 61 0.56 -21.05 -7.06
C LEU A 61 0.25 -19.56 -7.15
N ALA A 62 -0.17 -18.93 -6.05
CA ALA A 62 -0.41 -17.49 -6.01
C ALA A 62 0.89 -16.70 -6.23
N ALA A 63 2.00 -17.12 -5.63
CA ALA A 63 3.32 -16.52 -5.84
C ALA A 63 3.78 -16.66 -7.29
N ALA A 64 3.65 -17.85 -7.87
CA ALA A 64 3.98 -18.09 -9.28
C ALA A 64 3.12 -17.22 -10.22
N ALA A 65 1.80 -17.14 -9.97
CA ALA A 65 0.90 -16.27 -10.73
C ALA A 65 1.31 -14.79 -10.64
N ALA A 66 1.76 -14.33 -9.46
CA ALA A 66 2.26 -12.97 -9.30
C ALA A 66 3.51 -12.73 -10.16
N VAL A 67 4.50 -13.60 -10.07
CA VAL A 67 5.73 -13.49 -10.86
C VAL A 67 5.41 -13.52 -12.35
N LEU A 68 4.63 -14.50 -12.82
CA LEU A 68 4.25 -14.62 -14.24
C LEU A 68 3.47 -13.40 -14.73
N SER A 69 2.56 -12.85 -13.91
CA SER A 69 1.83 -11.64 -14.30
C SER A 69 2.75 -10.43 -14.46
N ARG A 70 3.80 -10.29 -13.61
CA ARG A 70 4.80 -9.20 -13.79
C ARG A 70 5.64 -9.41 -15.04
N LEU A 71 6.07 -10.65 -15.30
CA LEU A 71 6.77 -10.97 -16.55
C LEU A 71 5.91 -10.67 -17.79
N ALA A 72 4.60 -10.94 -17.71
CA ALA A 72 3.66 -10.59 -18.78
C ALA A 72 3.55 -9.06 -18.97
N LEU A 73 3.58 -8.26 -17.90
CA LEU A 73 3.61 -6.79 -18.01
C LEU A 73 4.90 -6.29 -18.66
N TYR A 74 6.05 -6.90 -18.39
CA TYR A 74 7.30 -6.56 -19.08
C TYR A 74 7.21 -6.83 -20.58
N ALA A 75 6.65 -7.98 -20.97
CA ALA A 75 6.44 -8.32 -22.37
C ALA A 75 5.43 -7.37 -23.04
N LEU A 76 4.34 -7.01 -22.33
CA LEU A 76 3.33 -6.08 -22.81
C LEU A 76 3.90 -4.67 -23.03
N ALA A 77 4.66 -4.14 -22.05
CA ALA A 77 5.33 -2.85 -22.15
C ALA A 77 6.29 -2.81 -23.36
N TYR A 78 7.06 -3.88 -23.56
CA TYR A 78 7.90 -4.00 -24.74
C TYR A 78 7.09 -4.04 -26.03
N GLY A 79 5.94 -4.72 -26.04
CA GLY A 79 5.01 -4.72 -27.19
C GLY A 79 4.53 -3.30 -27.52
N PHE A 80 4.15 -2.51 -26.53
CA PHE A 80 3.76 -1.10 -26.71
C PHE A 80 4.93 -0.25 -27.24
N TYR A 81 6.13 -0.43 -26.68
CA TYR A 81 7.33 0.25 -27.16
C TYR A 81 7.59 -0.06 -28.65
N ARG A 82 7.48 -1.32 -29.05
CA ARG A 82 7.66 -1.73 -30.46
C ARG A 82 6.58 -1.16 -31.37
N ALA A 83 5.32 -1.18 -30.94
CA ALA A 83 4.19 -0.60 -31.67
C ALA A 83 4.33 0.93 -31.85
N GLY A 84 4.94 1.61 -30.89
CA GLY A 84 5.28 3.03 -30.97
C GLY A 84 6.53 3.36 -31.78
N GLY A 85 7.10 2.38 -32.53
CA GLY A 85 8.28 2.61 -33.39
C GLY A 85 9.62 2.37 -32.70
N GLY A 86 9.66 1.86 -31.48
CA GLY A 86 10.90 1.55 -30.77
C GLY A 86 11.73 0.49 -31.51
N THR A 87 13.04 0.69 -31.62
CA THR A 87 13.94 -0.15 -32.43
C THR A 87 14.88 -1.04 -31.61
N GLN A 88 15.07 -0.72 -30.32
CA GLN A 88 15.97 -1.49 -29.46
C GLN A 88 15.42 -2.89 -29.15
N SER A 89 16.32 -3.81 -28.82
CA SER A 89 15.94 -5.14 -28.31
C SER A 89 15.25 -5.03 -26.94
N PHE A 90 14.60 -6.10 -26.51
CA PHE A 90 14.01 -6.18 -25.17
C PHE A 90 15.01 -5.81 -24.07
N ALA A 91 16.19 -6.43 -24.08
CA ALA A 91 17.22 -6.17 -23.09
C ALA A 91 17.77 -4.73 -23.17
N GLY A 92 17.87 -4.16 -24.37
CA GLY A 92 18.39 -2.79 -24.56
C GLY A 92 17.42 -1.71 -24.11
N SER A 93 16.11 -1.94 -24.22
CA SER A 93 15.09 -0.97 -23.83
C SER A 93 14.56 -1.14 -22.39
N PHE A 94 14.81 -2.31 -21.77
CA PHE A 94 14.15 -2.70 -20.51
C PHE A 94 14.36 -1.70 -19.38
N GLU A 95 15.59 -1.27 -19.12
CA GLU A 95 15.89 -0.31 -18.07
C GLU A 95 15.24 1.05 -18.33
N ALA A 96 15.31 1.55 -19.57
CA ALA A 96 14.71 2.83 -19.94
C ALA A 96 13.18 2.82 -19.78
N LEU A 97 12.51 1.71 -20.15
CA LEU A 97 11.07 1.56 -20.04
C LEU A 97 10.55 1.46 -18.60
N TRP A 98 11.42 1.10 -17.63
CA TRP A 98 11.02 0.86 -16.25
C TRP A 98 11.72 1.74 -15.24
N THR A 99 12.50 2.75 -15.70
CA THR A 99 13.18 3.74 -14.84
C THR A 99 12.49 5.10 -14.95
N HIS A 100 11.27 5.21 -14.38
CA HIS A 100 10.52 6.45 -14.33
C HIS A 100 10.37 6.95 -12.89
N TRP A 101 10.20 8.25 -12.70
CA TRP A 101 9.91 8.95 -11.44
C TRP A 101 10.76 8.47 -10.25
N ASP A 102 10.15 7.91 -9.20
CA ASP A 102 10.79 7.55 -7.93
C ASP A 102 11.88 6.47 -8.07
N VAL A 103 11.87 5.65 -9.12
CA VAL A 103 12.91 4.61 -9.36
C VAL A 103 14.30 5.23 -9.29
N ARG A 104 14.50 6.40 -9.90
CA ARG A 104 15.81 7.09 -9.93
C ARG A 104 16.28 7.46 -8.52
N HIS A 105 15.37 7.89 -7.65
CA HIS A 105 15.69 8.24 -6.27
C HIS A 105 16.09 6.99 -5.46
N TYR A 106 15.32 5.89 -5.55
CA TYR A 106 15.66 4.63 -4.86
C TYR A 106 16.99 4.06 -5.31
N LEU A 107 17.26 4.03 -6.62
CA LEU A 107 18.54 3.56 -7.16
C LEU A 107 19.70 4.49 -6.77
N GLY A 108 19.48 5.80 -6.75
CA GLY A 108 20.46 6.78 -6.30
C GLY A 108 20.82 6.58 -4.83
N ILE A 109 19.84 6.37 -3.94
CA ILE A 109 20.09 6.05 -2.52
C ILE A 109 20.84 4.72 -2.39
N ALA A 110 20.45 3.70 -3.15
CA ALA A 110 21.14 2.41 -3.14
C ALA A 110 22.61 2.51 -3.58
N LYS A 111 22.92 3.42 -4.50
CA LYS A 111 24.28 3.68 -5.01
C LYS A 111 25.10 4.52 -4.05
N ASP A 112 24.60 5.70 -3.73
CA ASP A 112 25.39 6.80 -3.13
C ASP A 112 25.04 7.05 -1.65
N GLY A 113 23.89 6.54 -1.17
CA GLY A 113 23.32 6.84 0.15
C GLY A 113 22.59 8.19 0.17
N TYR A 114 22.47 8.76 1.36
CA TYR A 114 21.85 10.07 1.59
C TYR A 114 22.89 11.18 1.68
N THR A 115 22.51 12.39 1.27
CA THR A 115 23.32 13.59 1.34
C THR A 115 22.47 14.80 1.72
N SER A 116 23.11 15.84 2.25
CA SER A 116 22.48 17.15 2.52
C SER A 116 22.77 18.20 1.44
N VAL A 117 23.50 17.83 0.37
CA VAL A 117 24.02 18.78 -0.65
C VAL A 117 23.38 18.51 -2.01
N GLY A 118 23.23 19.57 -2.80
CA GLY A 118 22.71 19.52 -4.17
C GLY A 118 21.26 19.07 -4.23
N ASP A 119 20.78 18.66 -5.40
CA ASP A 119 19.42 18.17 -5.59
C ASP A 119 19.23 16.76 -5.02
N GLU A 120 20.33 16.02 -4.85
CA GLU A 120 20.34 14.70 -4.20
C GLU A 120 19.88 14.75 -2.73
N ARG A 121 19.93 15.93 -2.05
CA ARG A 121 19.38 16.11 -0.70
C ARG A 121 17.91 15.71 -0.61
N LEU A 122 17.15 15.88 -1.71
CA LEU A 122 15.73 15.53 -1.79
C LEU A 122 15.48 14.03 -1.67
N ARG A 123 16.50 13.18 -1.83
CA ARG A 123 16.40 11.73 -1.58
C ARG A 123 16.08 11.40 -0.12
N LEU A 124 16.28 12.34 0.82
CA LEU A 124 15.92 12.15 2.23
C LEU A 124 14.43 11.93 2.49
N VAL A 125 13.54 12.30 1.56
CA VAL A 125 12.09 12.00 1.69
C VAL A 125 11.76 10.52 1.46
N PHE A 126 12.67 9.75 0.88
CA PHE A 126 12.49 8.33 0.57
C PHE A 126 13.04 7.44 1.68
N PHE A 127 12.27 6.46 2.11
CA PHE A 127 12.59 5.57 3.22
C PHE A 127 13.71 4.58 2.89
N PRO A 128 14.55 4.18 3.89
CA PRO A 128 15.85 3.55 3.63
C PRO A 128 15.80 2.06 3.31
N LEU A 129 14.76 1.29 3.72
CA LEU A 129 14.83 -0.17 3.66
C LEU A 129 14.89 -0.70 2.23
N TYR A 130 14.06 -0.19 1.33
CA TYR A 130 14.04 -0.67 -0.07
C TYR A 130 15.37 -0.43 -0.78
N PRO A 131 15.97 0.78 -0.75
CA PRO A 131 17.32 1.01 -1.29
C PRO A 131 18.39 0.12 -0.66
N ALA A 132 18.34 -0.09 0.66
CA ALA A 132 19.31 -0.95 1.36
C ALA A 132 19.20 -2.41 0.89
N VAL A 133 17.98 -2.95 0.79
CA VAL A 133 17.74 -4.30 0.26
C VAL A 133 18.20 -4.40 -1.20
N THR A 134 17.89 -3.39 -2.03
CA THR A 134 18.35 -3.31 -3.42
C THR A 134 19.88 -3.35 -3.51
N ARG A 135 20.59 -2.61 -2.67
CA ARG A 135 22.05 -2.63 -2.60
C ARG A 135 22.58 -4.02 -2.25
N VAL A 136 22.00 -4.70 -1.25
CA VAL A 136 22.38 -6.07 -0.89
C VAL A 136 22.14 -7.02 -2.06
N PHE A 137 20.98 -6.94 -2.70
CA PHE A 137 20.63 -7.80 -3.84
C PHE A 137 21.46 -7.51 -5.10
N SER A 138 22.13 -6.36 -5.20
CA SER A 138 23.01 -6.04 -6.34
C SER A 138 24.18 -7.00 -6.48
N VAL A 139 24.58 -7.67 -5.39
CA VAL A 139 25.59 -8.75 -5.41
C VAL A 139 25.17 -9.89 -6.37
N PHE A 140 23.87 -10.23 -6.40
CA PHE A 140 23.33 -11.29 -7.27
C PHE A 140 23.12 -10.85 -8.72
N THR A 141 23.22 -9.54 -9.00
CA THR A 141 23.02 -8.97 -10.35
C THR A 141 24.29 -8.37 -10.93
N GLY A 142 25.46 -8.73 -10.37
CA GLY A 142 26.76 -8.21 -10.83
C GLY A 142 26.90 -6.69 -10.66
N GLY A 143 26.35 -6.13 -9.58
CA GLY A 143 26.39 -4.69 -9.27
C GLY A 143 25.33 -3.85 -9.98
N ARG A 144 24.44 -4.43 -10.79
CA ARG A 144 23.41 -3.73 -11.55
C ARG A 144 22.22 -3.39 -10.63
N LEU A 145 22.18 -2.19 -10.09
CA LEU A 145 21.17 -1.77 -9.10
C LEU A 145 19.73 -1.79 -9.64
N PHE A 146 19.51 -1.39 -10.90
CA PHE A 146 18.19 -1.47 -11.52
C PHE A 146 17.67 -2.92 -11.55
N MET A 147 18.49 -3.86 -11.99
CA MET A 147 18.13 -5.29 -12.02
C MET A 147 17.90 -5.84 -10.61
N ALA A 148 18.70 -5.40 -9.64
CA ALA A 148 18.53 -5.78 -8.25
C ALA A 148 17.20 -5.28 -7.66
N GLY A 149 16.86 -4.01 -7.87
CA GLY A 149 15.58 -3.43 -7.44
C GLY A 149 14.38 -4.12 -8.10
N THR A 150 14.46 -4.36 -9.40
CA THR A 150 13.45 -5.13 -10.15
C THR A 150 13.28 -6.54 -9.58
N LEU A 151 14.38 -7.24 -9.29
CA LEU A 151 14.35 -8.59 -8.67
C LEU A 151 13.73 -8.56 -7.28
N VAL A 152 14.08 -7.58 -6.44
CA VAL A 152 13.48 -7.39 -5.11
C VAL A 152 11.97 -7.21 -5.22
N SER A 153 11.50 -6.33 -6.11
CA SER A 153 10.07 -6.09 -6.33
C SER A 153 9.34 -7.32 -6.85
N LEU A 154 9.94 -8.07 -7.78
CA LEU A 154 9.39 -9.29 -8.34
C LEU A 154 9.23 -10.39 -7.28
N LEU A 155 10.26 -10.64 -6.47
CA LEU A 155 10.22 -11.62 -5.38
C LEU A 155 9.23 -11.19 -4.29
N ALA A 156 9.25 -9.91 -3.89
CA ALA A 156 8.31 -9.37 -2.92
C ALA A 156 6.86 -9.46 -3.42
N SER A 157 6.60 -9.25 -4.72
CA SER A 157 5.27 -9.44 -5.33
C SER A 157 4.77 -10.88 -5.19
N GLY A 158 5.65 -11.87 -5.38
CA GLY A 158 5.34 -13.29 -5.13
C GLY A 158 5.00 -13.55 -3.66
N VAL A 159 5.79 -13.01 -2.74
CA VAL A 159 5.54 -13.11 -1.28
C VAL A 159 4.20 -12.44 -0.91
N CYS A 160 3.90 -11.26 -1.48
CA CYS A 160 2.61 -10.60 -1.28
C CYS A 160 1.44 -11.52 -1.63
N ALA A 161 1.45 -12.11 -2.83
CA ALA A 161 0.36 -12.95 -3.30
C ALA A 161 0.20 -14.22 -2.45
N ALA A 162 1.30 -14.83 -2.02
CA ALA A 162 1.30 -15.99 -1.13
C ALA A 162 0.68 -15.67 0.24
N LEU A 163 1.17 -14.61 0.89
CA LEU A 163 0.70 -14.20 2.22
C LEU A 163 -0.74 -13.66 2.17
N LEU A 164 -1.10 -12.93 1.11
CA LEU A 164 -2.46 -12.47 0.89
C LEU A 164 -3.43 -13.66 0.72
N TYR A 165 -3.02 -14.67 -0.04
CA TYR A 165 -3.82 -15.90 -0.18
C TYR A 165 -4.04 -16.56 1.18
N ASP A 166 -2.99 -16.71 1.99
CA ASP A 166 -3.07 -17.29 3.34
C ASP A 166 -4.02 -16.49 4.24
N LEU A 167 -3.83 -15.17 4.33
CA LEU A 167 -4.69 -14.29 5.12
C LEU A 167 -6.15 -14.34 4.67
N ALA A 168 -6.38 -14.26 3.36
CA ALA A 168 -7.71 -14.31 2.80
C ALA A 168 -8.36 -15.71 3.01
N ASN A 169 -7.59 -16.81 2.93
CA ASN A 169 -8.09 -18.15 3.19
C ASN A 169 -8.56 -18.33 4.65
N MET A 170 -7.84 -17.73 5.61
CA MET A 170 -8.24 -17.75 7.03
C MET A 170 -9.63 -17.12 7.27
N HIS A 171 -9.97 -16.06 6.52
CA HIS A 171 -11.16 -15.25 6.78
C HIS A 171 -12.29 -15.43 5.76
N LEU A 172 -11.96 -15.80 4.53
CA LEU A 172 -12.89 -15.84 3.40
C LEU A 172 -13.02 -17.25 2.78
N GLY A 173 -12.18 -18.20 3.22
CA GLY A 173 -12.05 -19.52 2.63
C GLY A 173 -11.41 -19.49 1.23
N ARG A 174 -11.23 -20.67 0.63
CA ARG A 174 -10.49 -20.85 -0.64
C ARG A 174 -11.01 -20.01 -1.81
N ARG A 175 -12.35 -19.90 -1.94
CA ARG A 175 -12.96 -19.09 -3.01
C ARG A 175 -12.64 -17.61 -2.84
N GLY A 176 -12.82 -17.08 -1.63
CA GLY A 176 -12.51 -15.69 -1.30
C GLY A 176 -11.01 -15.38 -1.46
N ALA A 177 -10.14 -16.32 -1.09
CA ALA A 177 -8.69 -16.18 -1.25
C ALA A 177 -8.27 -16.06 -2.73
N ARG A 178 -8.86 -16.88 -3.62
CA ARG A 178 -8.62 -16.77 -5.08
C ARG A 178 -9.10 -15.44 -5.64
N LEU A 179 -10.27 -14.97 -5.21
CA LEU A 179 -10.79 -13.66 -5.62
C LEU A 179 -9.89 -12.51 -5.13
N ALA A 180 -9.47 -12.55 -3.86
CA ALA A 180 -8.55 -11.55 -3.32
C ALA A 180 -7.22 -11.52 -4.08
N ALA A 181 -6.64 -12.69 -4.37
CA ALA A 181 -5.42 -12.78 -5.17
C ALA A 181 -5.64 -12.23 -6.60
N ALA A 182 -6.77 -12.54 -7.25
CA ALA A 182 -7.08 -12.02 -8.57
C ALA A 182 -7.23 -10.49 -8.57
N TYR A 183 -7.95 -9.90 -7.61
CA TYR A 183 -8.04 -8.45 -7.47
C TYR A 183 -6.70 -7.80 -7.19
N PHE A 184 -5.84 -8.42 -6.38
CA PHE A 184 -4.48 -7.92 -6.13
C PHE A 184 -3.64 -7.88 -7.40
N LEU A 185 -3.67 -8.95 -8.19
CA LEU A 185 -2.84 -9.09 -9.38
C LEU A 185 -3.31 -8.23 -10.56
N LEU A 186 -4.62 -8.07 -10.71
CA LEU A 186 -5.24 -7.36 -11.84
C LEU A 186 -5.58 -5.90 -11.52
N ASN A 187 -5.33 -5.42 -10.30
CA ASN A 187 -5.52 -4.00 -9.96
C ASN A 187 -4.69 -3.12 -10.92
N PRO A 188 -5.23 -2.00 -11.44
CA PRO A 188 -4.49 -1.10 -12.33
C PRO A 188 -3.14 -0.64 -11.76
N MET A 189 -3.10 -0.33 -10.46
CA MET A 189 -1.87 0.09 -9.78
C MET A 189 -0.87 -1.05 -9.55
N SER A 190 -1.22 -2.30 -9.88
CA SER A 190 -0.31 -3.42 -9.74
C SER A 190 0.88 -3.38 -10.70
N VAL A 191 0.87 -2.49 -11.69
CA VAL A 191 2.04 -2.16 -12.53
C VAL A 191 3.24 -1.76 -11.67
N PHE A 192 3.02 -1.05 -10.55
CA PHE A 192 4.08 -0.64 -9.64
C PHE A 192 4.75 -1.79 -8.86
N LEU A 193 4.14 -2.97 -8.83
CA LEU A 193 4.81 -4.17 -8.30
C LEU A 193 5.85 -4.75 -9.28
N ALA A 194 5.82 -4.35 -10.56
CA ALA A 194 6.82 -4.70 -11.56
C ALA A 194 8.00 -3.72 -11.57
N CYS A 195 7.83 -2.53 -10.99
CA CYS A 195 8.85 -1.48 -10.96
C CYS A 195 9.79 -1.64 -9.77
N ALA A 196 10.97 -1.00 -9.84
CA ALA A 196 11.89 -0.89 -8.71
C ALA A 196 11.37 0.14 -7.67
N TYR A 197 10.23 -0.17 -7.07
CA TYR A 197 9.46 0.66 -6.12
C TYR A 197 9.27 -0.04 -4.78
N THR A 198 8.86 0.72 -3.77
CA THR A 198 8.69 0.22 -2.39
C THR A 198 7.42 -0.61 -2.16
N GLU A 199 6.41 -0.49 -3.03
CA GLU A 199 5.06 -1.05 -2.82
C GLU A 199 5.09 -2.55 -2.55
N ALA A 200 5.79 -3.32 -3.37
CA ALA A 200 5.85 -4.78 -3.21
C ALA A 200 6.46 -5.18 -1.86
N LEU A 201 7.60 -4.58 -1.49
CA LEU A 201 8.27 -4.88 -0.22
C LEU A 201 7.42 -4.43 0.98
N PHE A 202 6.81 -3.25 0.92
CA PHE A 202 5.94 -2.71 1.95
C PHE A 202 4.73 -3.60 2.21
N ILE A 203 4.01 -4.00 1.15
CA ILE A 203 2.83 -4.87 1.25
C ILE A 203 3.23 -6.25 1.78
N ALA A 204 4.35 -6.82 1.30
CA ALA A 204 4.86 -8.11 1.77
C ALA A 204 5.15 -8.11 3.27
N LEU A 205 5.85 -7.09 3.77
CA LEU A 205 6.18 -6.94 5.19
C LEU A 205 4.93 -6.71 6.05
N THR A 206 3.99 -5.91 5.57
CA THR A 206 2.72 -5.68 6.26
C THR A 206 1.88 -6.95 6.34
N LEU A 207 1.74 -7.69 5.23
CA LEU A 207 1.05 -8.98 5.21
C LEU A 207 1.76 -10.01 6.09
N ALA A 208 3.10 -10.04 6.08
CA ALA A 208 3.88 -10.91 6.97
C ALA A 208 3.60 -10.59 8.45
N ALA A 209 3.57 -9.31 8.83
CA ALA A 209 3.23 -8.91 10.18
C ALA A 209 1.82 -9.39 10.58
N ILE A 210 0.82 -9.19 9.72
CA ILE A 210 -0.55 -9.63 9.98
C ILE A 210 -0.61 -11.17 10.08
N CYS A 211 -0.04 -11.91 9.14
CA CYS A 211 -0.07 -13.38 9.12
C CYS A 211 0.66 -13.97 10.35
N LEU A 212 1.83 -13.44 10.71
CA LEU A 212 2.58 -13.87 11.89
C LEU A 212 1.80 -13.62 13.17
N LEU A 213 1.14 -12.46 13.29
CA LEU A 213 0.27 -12.17 14.44
C LEU A 213 -0.90 -13.16 14.53
N ARG A 214 -1.53 -13.49 13.39
CA ARG A 214 -2.59 -14.51 13.31
C ARG A 214 -2.13 -15.92 13.71
N ARG A 215 -0.85 -16.20 13.51
CA ARG A 215 -0.22 -17.49 13.82
C ARG A 215 0.44 -17.56 15.20
N GLY A 216 0.25 -16.53 16.04
CA GLY A 216 0.78 -16.51 17.39
C GLY A 216 2.27 -16.20 17.50
N HIS A 217 2.86 -15.55 16.49
CA HIS A 217 4.26 -15.11 16.47
C HIS A 217 4.37 -13.57 16.58
N PRO A 218 3.94 -12.94 17.70
CA PRO A 218 3.82 -11.49 17.80
C PRO A 218 5.15 -10.73 17.70
N TRP A 219 6.27 -11.31 18.12
CA TRP A 219 7.58 -10.68 18.00
C TRP A 219 8.08 -10.65 16.54
N GLY A 220 7.90 -11.75 15.81
CA GLY A 220 8.15 -11.76 14.36
C GLY A 220 7.25 -10.78 13.61
N ALA A 221 5.98 -10.67 14.03
CA ALA A 221 5.05 -9.68 13.49
C ALA A 221 5.53 -8.24 13.77
N ALA A 222 6.04 -7.94 14.97
CA ALA A 222 6.56 -6.62 15.32
C ALA A 222 7.84 -6.26 14.53
N LEU A 223 8.74 -7.24 14.31
CA LEU A 223 9.92 -7.07 13.44
C LEU A 223 9.52 -6.77 11.98
N CYS A 224 8.55 -7.50 11.43
CA CYS A 224 8.01 -7.19 10.11
C CYS A 224 7.34 -5.81 10.07
N GLY A 225 6.64 -5.40 11.14
CA GLY A 225 6.07 -4.07 11.28
C GLY A 225 7.13 -2.97 11.30
N MET A 226 8.25 -3.18 12.03
CA MET A 226 9.41 -2.29 12.02
C MET A 226 10.00 -2.14 10.61
N ALA A 227 10.21 -3.26 9.92
CA ALA A 227 10.71 -3.26 8.55
C ALA A 227 9.72 -2.58 7.58
N SER A 228 8.40 -2.78 7.75
CA SER A 228 7.37 -2.08 6.99
C SER A 228 7.45 -0.56 7.23
N ALA A 229 7.63 -0.11 8.48
CA ALA A 229 7.80 1.31 8.84
C ALA A 229 9.11 1.91 8.28
N LEU A 230 10.18 1.10 8.14
CA LEU A 230 11.42 1.48 7.45
C LEU A 230 11.27 1.52 5.92
N THR A 231 10.21 0.93 5.37
CA THR A 231 9.94 0.96 3.92
C THR A 231 9.07 2.16 3.54
N ARG A 232 8.06 2.47 4.36
CA ARG A 232 7.13 3.60 4.18
C ARG A 232 6.50 3.98 5.53
N MET A 233 6.26 5.29 5.74
CA MET A 233 5.67 5.81 6.96
C MET A 233 4.39 5.07 7.43
N PRO A 234 3.42 4.70 6.54
CA PRO A 234 2.21 4.00 6.98
C PRO A 234 2.45 2.63 7.62
N GLY A 235 3.67 2.09 7.55
CA GLY A 235 4.04 0.85 8.24
C GLY A 235 3.86 0.92 9.75
N VAL A 236 3.93 2.10 10.37
CA VAL A 236 3.68 2.28 11.82
C VAL A 236 2.25 1.91 12.22
N ILE A 237 1.28 1.92 11.28
CA ILE A 237 -0.12 1.59 11.55
C ILE A 237 -0.29 0.13 11.98
N VAL A 238 0.66 -0.74 11.60
CA VAL A 238 0.72 -2.14 12.08
C VAL A 238 0.73 -2.22 13.61
N SER A 239 1.29 -1.21 14.30
CA SER A 239 1.27 -1.12 15.77
C SER A 239 -0.15 -1.18 16.38
N GLY A 240 -1.14 -0.65 15.66
CA GLY A 240 -2.55 -0.69 16.05
C GLY A 240 -3.09 -2.12 16.20
N LEU A 241 -2.58 -3.09 15.46
CA LEU A 241 -2.99 -4.49 15.57
C LEU A 241 -2.59 -5.09 16.94
N PHE A 242 -1.41 -4.72 17.47
CA PHE A 242 -0.96 -5.18 18.80
C PHE A 242 -1.80 -4.54 19.90
N ILE A 243 -2.14 -3.25 19.76
CA ILE A 243 -3.02 -2.54 20.71
C ILE A 243 -4.39 -3.21 20.74
N ILE A 244 -5.00 -3.46 19.58
CA ILE A 244 -6.31 -4.11 19.49
C ILE A 244 -6.24 -5.55 20.05
N ALA A 245 -5.17 -6.29 19.77
CA ALA A 245 -4.98 -7.64 20.32
C ALA A 245 -4.84 -7.63 21.85
N PHE A 246 -4.21 -6.62 22.43
CA PHE A 246 -4.15 -6.42 23.87
C PHE A 246 -5.52 -6.06 24.45
N LEU A 247 -6.20 -5.05 23.88
CA LEU A 247 -7.51 -4.60 24.33
C LEU A 247 -8.56 -5.73 24.31
N ALA A 248 -8.52 -6.58 23.29
CA ALA A 248 -9.45 -7.70 23.15
C ALA A 248 -9.30 -8.79 24.23
N ARG A 249 -8.18 -8.81 24.96
CA ARG A 249 -7.96 -9.74 26.08
C ARG A 249 -8.49 -9.23 27.41
N ILE A 250 -8.60 -7.91 27.58
CA ILE A 250 -9.00 -7.28 28.84
C ILE A 250 -10.32 -7.83 29.40
N PRO A 251 -11.39 -8.03 28.58
CA PRO A 251 -12.66 -8.55 29.11
C PRO A 251 -12.58 -9.94 29.74
N LYS A 252 -11.64 -10.76 29.29
CA LYS A 252 -11.48 -12.15 29.76
C LYS A 252 -10.43 -12.31 30.87
N GLU A 253 -9.37 -11.53 30.79
CA GLU A 253 -8.17 -11.72 31.61
C GLU A 253 -7.89 -10.57 32.59
N GLY A 254 -8.65 -9.47 32.45
CA GLY A 254 -8.33 -8.21 33.15
C GLY A 254 -7.07 -7.54 32.59
N ILE A 255 -6.68 -6.42 33.19
CA ILE A 255 -5.44 -5.71 32.81
C ILE A 255 -4.26 -6.38 33.53
N ARG A 256 -3.45 -7.11 32.79
CA ARG A 256 -2.21 -7.73 33.28
C ARG A 256 -1.02 -6.85 32.90
N VAL A 257 -0.27 -6.35 33.87
CA VAL A 257 0.91 -5.48 33.67
C VAL A 257 1.90 -6.11 32.68
N LYS A 258 2.21 -7.40 32.83
CA LYS A 258 3.11 -8.12 31.90
C LYS A 258 2.61 -8.11 30.46
N ALA A 259 1.29 -8.21 30.24
CA ALA A 259 0.70 -8.14 28.90
C ALA A 259 0.75 -6.71 28.34
N ALA A 260 0.50 -5.70 29.17
CA ALA A 260 0.62 -4.30 28.78
C ALA A 260 2.06 -3.92 28.41
N LEU A 261 3.06 -4.32 29.22
CA LEU A 261 4.48 -4.09 28.93
C LEU A 261 4.92 -4.80 27.64
N ARG A 262 4.41 -6.02 27.38
CA ARG A 262 4.67 -6.74 26.14
C ARG A 262 4.07 -6.01 24.93
N CYS A 263 2.84 -5.54 25.02
CA CYS A 263 2.20 -4.74 24.00
C CYS A 263 3.00 -3.47 23.72
N LEU A 264 3.39 -2.73 24.75
CA LEU A 264 4.20 -1.52 24.64
C LEU A 264 5.55 -1.80 23.95
N ALA A 265 6.23 -2.89 24.31
CA ALA A 265 7.48 -3.27 23.69
C ALA A 265 7.32 -3.64 22.19
N GLN A 266 6.22 -4.32 21.81
CA GLN A 266 5.91 -4.65 20.42
C GLN A 266 5.58 -3.40 19.62
N VAL A 267 4.78 -2.49 20.15
CA VAL A 267 4.48 -1.18 19.55
C VAL A 267 5.78 -0.38 19.39
N GLY A 268 6.60 -0.28 20.45
CA GLY A 268 7.89 0.40 20.42
C GLY A 268 8.82 -0.17 19.34
N LEU A 269 8.86 -1.49 19.19
CA LEU A 269 9.66 -2.14 18.14
C LEU A 269 9.19 -1.73 16.72
N VAL A 270 7.89 -1.63 16.47
CA VAL A 270 7.38 -1.12 15.17
C VAL A 270 7.85 0.32 14.95
N PHE A 271 7.74 1.19 15.98
CA PHE A 271 8.17 2.58 15.88
C PHE A 271 9.68 2.75 15.75
N CYS A 272 10.50 1.77 16.16
CA CYS A 272 11.94 1.80 15.90
C CYS A 272 12.26 1.97 14.40
N GLY A 273 11.41 1.46 13.50
CA GLY A 273 11.56 1.71 12.06
C GLY A 273 11.51 3.19 11.71
N LEU A 274 10.56 3.92 12.27
CA LEU A 274 10.45 5.36 12.05
C LEU A 274 11.59 6.13 12.74
N PHE A 275 11.96 5.73 13.95
CA PHE A 275 13.07 6.36 14.69
C PHE A 275 14.42 6.19 13.99
N ILE A 276 14.68 5.04 13.37
CA ILE A 276 15.86 4.82 12.54
C ILE A 276 15.85 5.79 11.35
N TYR A 277 14.72 5.97 10.70
CA TYR A 277 14.60 6.93 9.59
C TYR A 277 14.83 8.38 10.05
N TRP A 278 14.25 8.78 11.18
CA TRP A 278 14.49 10.11 11.77
C TRP A 278 15.95 10.29 12.20
N PHE A 279 16.59 9.25 12.71
CA PHE A 279 18.02 9.28 13.04
C PHE A 279 18.88 9.47 11.78
N ILE A 280 18.54 8.84 10.66
CA ILE A 280 19.22 9.06 9.37
C ILE A 280 19.09 10.53 8.93
N ASN A 281 17.87 11.11 9.00
CA ASN A 281 17.67 12.52 8.69
C ASN A 281 18.56 13.43 9.57
N TRP A 282 18.53 13.19 10.89
CA TRP A 282 19.36 13.94 11.84
C TRP A 282 20.86 13.77 11.56
N ALA A 283 21.32 12.57 11.32
CA ALA A 283 22.74 12.30 11.06
C ALA A 283 23.24 12.97 9.77
N VAL A 284 22.39 13.15 8.77
CA VAL A 284 22.75 13.76 7.48
C VAL A 284 22.63 15.29 7.50
N THR A 285 21.64 15.85 8.23
CA THR A 285 21.28 17.27 8.15
C THR A 285 21.34 18.03 9.48
N GLY A 286 21.43 17.31 10.61
CA GLY A 286 21.28 17.88 11.95
C GLY A 286 19.81 18.07 12.38
N ASP A 287 18.83 17.77 11.50
CA ASP A 287 17.39 17.86 11.77
C ASP A 287 16.68 16.54 11.47
N ALA A 288 16.07 15.92 12.48
CA ALA A 288 15.37 14.65 12.34
C ALA A 288 14.10 14.74 11.46
N MET A 289 13.56 15.94 11.27
CA MET A 289 12.33 16.20 10.50
C MET A 289 12.60 16.87 9.15
N MET A 290 13.85 16.97 8.72
CA MET A 290 14.24 17.63 7.46
C MET A 290 13.47 17.10 6.25
N TYR A 291 13.12 15.82 6.23
CA TYR A 291 12.30 15.25 5.15
C TYR A 291 10.95 15.96 4.96
N MET A 292 10.34 16.48 6.03
CA MET A 292 9.09 17.26 5.94
C MET A 292 9.30 18.59 5.21
N THR A 293 10.42 19.26 5.51
CA THR A 293 10.82 20.50 4.83
C THR A 293 11.01 20.23 3.34
N TYR A 294 11.78 19.21 2.99
CA TYR A 294 12.01 18.85 1.59
C TYR A 294 10.74 18.37 0.86
N GLN A 295 9.84 17.68 1.56
CA GLN A 295 8.52 17.32 1.01
C GLN A 295 7.68 18.55 0.68
N LYS A 296 7.66 19.55 1.57
CA LYS A 296 6.96 20.80 1.34
C LYS A 296 7.58 21.58 0.17
N GLU A 297 8.90 21.73 0.15
CA GLU A 297 9.61 22.52 -0.86
C GLU A 297 9.48 21.95 -2.28
N ASN A 298 9.58 20.62 -2.45
CA ASN A 298 9.68 20.01 -3.77
C ASN A 298 8.42 19.26 -4.22
N TRP A 299 7.64 18.74 -3.28
CA TRP A 299 6.40 18.00 -3.58
C TRP A 299 5.14 18.71 -3.11
N TYR A 300 5.26 19.94 -2.57
CA TYR A 300 4.14 20.73 -2.05
C TYR A 300 3.25 20.01 -1.05
N GLN A 301 3.80 18.99 -0.35
CA GLN A 301 3.09 18.15 0.60
C GLN A 301 3.26 18.63 2.02
N GLU A 302 2.15 18.94 2.66
CA GLU A 302 2.05 19.23 4.08
C GLU A 302 1.05 18.28 4.75
N ALA A 303 1.08 18.23 6.08
CA ALA A 303 0.08 17.53 6.84
C ALA A 303 -1.29 18.18 6.68
N GLY A 304 -2.27 17.41 6.33
CA GLY A 304 -3.65 17.86 6.11
C GLY A 304 -4.65 16.81 6.54
N SER A 305 -5.72 16.66 5.77
CA SER A 305 -6.78 15.72 6.04
C SER A 305 -7.28 15.06 4.76
N PHE A 306 -7.80 13.82 4.87
CA PHE A 306 -8.31 13.09 3.71
C PHE A 306 -9.43 13.84 2.97
N TRP A 307 -10.25 14.64 3.66
CA TRP A 307 -11.30 15.44 3.02
C TRP A 307 -10.75 16.66 2.26
N ALA A 308 -9.72 17.31 2.80
CA ALA A 308 -9.02 18.40 2.10
C ALA A 308 -8.31 17.86 0.86
N SER A 309 -7.64 16.72 0.98
CA SER A 309 -6.99 16.05 -0.16
C SER A 309 -8.01 15.63 -1.22
N THR A 310 -9.22 15.18 -0.82
CA THR A 310 -10.31 14.87 -1.76
C THR A 310 -10.78 16.12 -2.51
N ALA A 311 -10.98 17.24 -1.80
CA ALA A 311 -11.33 18.52 -2.42
C ALA A 311 -10.25 19.01 -3.40
N ASN A 312 -8.97 18.93 -2.98
CA ASN A 312 -7.83 19.28 -3.83
C ASN A 312 -7.76 18.40 -5.09
N THR A 313 -8.03 17.09 -4.98
CA THR A 313 -8.09 16.20 -6.14
C THR A 313 -9.17 16.64 -7.14
N VAL A 314 -10.34 17.08 -6.67
CA VAL A 314 -11.39 17.67 -7.53
C VAL A 314 -10.91 18.98 -8.16
N HIS A 315 -10.25 19.84 -7.38
CA HIS A 315 -9.69 21.10 -7.89
C HIS A 315 -8.72 20.83 -9.05
N TYR A 316 -7.73 19.95 -8.87
CA TYR A 316 -6.76 19.64 -9.91
C TYR A 316 -7.37 18.92 -11.10
N LEU A 317 -8.33 18.02 -10.91
CA LEU A 317 -9.05 17.38 -12.01
C LEU A 317 -9.76 18.43 -12.92
N ILE A 318 -10.27 19.49 -12.33
CA ILE A 318 -10.93 20.57 -13.05
C ILE A 318 -9.90 21.50 -13.70
N PHE A 319 -8.85 21.86 -12.96
CA PHE A 319 -7.83 22.81 -13.38
C PHE A 319 -6.97 22.26 -14.52
N THR A 320 -6.64 20.97 -14.50
CA THR A 320 -5.82 20.31 -15.53
C THR A 320 -6.67 19.66 -16.63
N PHE A 321 -7.95 20.04 -16.75
CA PHE A 321 -8.86 19.43 -17.73
C PHE A 321 -8.33 19.63 -19.17
N GLY A 322 -8.08 18.50 -19.83
CA GLY A 322 -7.54 18.46 -21.18
C GLY A 322 -6.02 18.27 -21.27
N ASP A 323 -5.31 18.30 -20.17
CA ASP A 323 -3.89 17.93 -20.12
C ASP A 323 -3.74 16.40 -20.23
N ASP A 324 -2.57 15.93 -20.66
CA ASP A 324 -2.33 14.49 -20.93
C ASP A 324 -2.52 13.60 -19.69
N ASP A 325 -2.29 14.14 -18.50
CA ASP A 325 -2.32 13.37 -17.23
C ASP A 325 -3.61 13.56 -16.42
N TRP A 326 -4.51 14.48 -16.81
CA TRP A 326 -5.70 14.82 -16.01
C TRP A 326 -6.57 13.61 -15.64
N LEU A 327 -6.77 12.69 -16.60
CA LEU A 327 -7.59 11.49 -16.39
C LEU A 327 -6.82 10.39 -15.66
N PHE A 328 -5.56 10.16 -16.02
CA PHE A 328 -4.75 9.09 -15.44
C PHE A 328 -4.33 9.39 -13.99
N THR A 329 -4.01 10.64 -13.70
CA THR A 329 -3.61 11.07 -12.36
C THR A 329 -4.83 11.46 -11.53
N TRP A 330 -5.47 12.58 -11.85
CA TRP A 330 -6.50 13.15 -10.99
C TRP A 330 -7.85 12.45 -11.09
N GLY A 331 -8.28 12.07 -12.30
CA GLY A 331 -9.55 11.38 -12.53
C GLY A 331 -9.54 10.00 -11.90
N PHE A 332 -8.50 9.21 -12.14
CA PHE A 332 -8.41 7.87 -11.57
C PHE A 332 -8.20 7.91 -10.06
N GLN A 333 -7.42 8.86 -9.54
CA GLN A 333 -7.26 9.06 -8.10
C GLN A 333 -8.61 9.37 -7.42
N LEU A 334 -9.41 10.28 -7.96
CA LEU A 334 -10.73 10.60 -7.41
C LEU A 334 -11.65 9.38 -7.40
N LEU A 335 -11.65 8.59 -8.48
CA LEU A 335 -12.39 7.33 -8.55
C LEU A 335 -11.91 6.32 -7.49
N ALA A 336 -10.58 6.18 -7.32
CA ALA A 336 -10.01 5.28 -6.31
C ALA A 336 -10.35 5.72 -4.88
N MET A 337 -10.31 7.03 -4.59
CA MET A 337 -10.73 7.60 -3.31
C MET A 337 -12.22 7.35 -3.04
N GLY A 338 -13.10 7.67 -3.99
CA GLY A 338 -14.53 7.41 -3.87
C GLY A 338 -14.83 5.92 -3.66
N TYR A 339 -14.18 5.07 -4.44
CA TYR A 339 -14.32 3.62 -4.33
C TYR A 339 -13.93 3.10 -2.93
N ILE A 340 -12.78 3.50 -2.39
CA ILE A 340 -12.35 3.02 -1.06
C ILE A 340 -13.24 3.54 0.06
N TYR A 341 -13.72 4.79 0.00
CA TYR A 341 -14.64 5.33 1.00
C TYR A 341 -15.94 4.54 1.02
N VAL A 342 -16.54 4.30 -0.15
CA VAL A 342 -17.76 3.49 -0.26
C VAL A 342 -17.51 2.06 0.20
N LEU A 343 -16.38 1.47 -0.19
CA LEU A 343 -16.02 0.10 0.17
C LEU A 343 -15.86 -0.07 1.69
N LEU A 344 -15.18 0.87 2.35
CA LEU A 344 -15.04 0.87 3.81
C LEU A 344 -16.38 1.08 4.51
N ALA A 345 -17.16 2.08 4.10
CA ALA A 345 -18.47 2.33 4.69
C ALA A 345 -19.41 1.12 4.58
N ALA A 346 -19.46 0.47 3.42
CA ALA A 346 -20.39 -0.61 3.14
C ALA A 346 -19.90 -2.00 3.61
N LYS A 347 -18.59 -2.27 3.55
CA LYS A 347 -18.07 -3.65 3.68
C LYS A 347 -17.12 -3.87 4.87
N GLN A 348 -16.78 -2.85 5.68
CA GLN A 348 -15.89 -3.02 6.82
C GLN A 348 -16.37 -4.09 7.82
N LYS A 349 -17.69 -4.30 7.94
CA LYS A 349 -18.30 -5.35 8.78
C LYS A 349 -18.01 -6.77 8.29
N LYS A 350 -17.60 -6.93 7.03
CA LYS A 350 -17.20 -8.23 6.44
C LYS A 350 -15.75 -8.61 6.77
N LEU A 351 -14.96 -7.68 7.33
CA LEU A 351 -13.63 -7.93 7.85
C LEU A 351 -13.64 -8.11 9.38
N PRO A 352 -12.68 -8.86 9.95
CA PRO A 352 -12.37 -8.80 11.37
C PRO A 352 -12.17 -7.36 11.83
N PHE A 353 -12.50 -7.07 13.09
CA PHE A 353 -12.47 -5.70 13.61
C PHE A 353 -11.10 -5.04 13.46
N ASP A 354 -10.04 -5.75 13.80
CA ASP A 354 -8.67 -5.24 13.74
C ASP A 354 -8.21 -4.90 12.30
N LEU A 355 -8.58 -5.73 11.31
CA LEU A 355 -8.28 -5.44 9.90
C LEU A 355 -9.14 -4.30 9.37
N ALA A 356 -10.39 -4.17 9.81
CA ALA A 356 -11.25 -3.05 9.46
C ALA A 356 -10.72 -1.73 10.04
N ALA A 357 -10.32 -1.73 11.32
CA ALA A 357 -9.72 -0.59 11.98
C ALA A 357 -8.37 -0.20 11.34
N TYR A 358 -7.51 -1.18 11.05
CA TYR A 358 -6.27 -0.96 10.29
C TYR A 358 -6.56 -0.29 8.95
N SER A 359 -7.54 -0.79 8.19
CA SER A 359 -7.89 -0.23 6.87
C SER A 359 -8.37 1.21 6.97
N PHE A 360 -9.21 1.52 7.95
CA PHE A 360 -9.73 2.86 8.19
C PHE A 360 -8.61 3.85 8.51
N VAL A 361 -7.75 3.51 9.47
CA VAL A 361 -6.62 4.37 9.87
C VAL A 361 -5.64 4.54 8.71
N TYR A 362 -5.35 3.46 7.98
CA TYR A 362 -4.47 3.50 6.81
C TYR A 362 -4.99 4.50 5.76
N VAL A 363 -6.25 4.39 5.36
CA VAL A 363 -6.85 5.29 4.36
C VAL A 363 -6.85 6.74 4.85
N ALA A 364 -7.21 6.98 6.12
CA ALA A 364 -7.20 8.33 6.71
C ALA A 364 -5.79 8.95 6.70
N VAL A 365 -4.74 8.15 6.96
CA VAL A 365 -3.35 8.62 7.01
C VAL A 365 -2.76 8.83 5.62
N VAL A 366 -2.93 7.87 4.70
CA VAL A 366 -2.29 7.97 3.37
C VAL A 366 -2.94 9.00 2.47
N LEU A 367 -4.20 9.36 2.74
CA LEU A 367 -4.91 10.42 2.03
C LEU A 367 -4.87 11.77 2.78
N ALA A 368 -4.10 11.89 3.86
CA ALA A 368 -3.99 13.13 4.61
C ALA A 368 -3.14 14.24 3.95
N PRO A 369 -2.07 13.97 3.17
CA PRO A 369 -1.24 15.04 2.60
C PRO A 369 -2.06 16.01 1.75
N THR A 370 -1.74 17.31 1.86
CA THR A 370 -2.48 18.38 1.19
C THR A 370 -2.45 18.31 -0.33
N TRP A 371 -1.32 17.87 -0.88
CA TRP A 371 -1.15 17.62 -2.31
C TRP A 371 -0.73 16.17 -2.52
N LEU A 372 -1.57 15.41 -3.19
CA LEU A 372 -1.41 13.97 -3.30
C LEU A 372 -1.41 13.56 -4.78
N LEU A 373 -0.24 13.39 -5.36
CA LEU A 373 -0.09 13.04 -6.78
C LEU A 373 -0.28 11.54 -7.04
N SER A 374 -0.02 10.70 -6.03
CA SER A 374 0.01 9.23 -6.17
C SER A 374 -1.00 8.52 -5.27
N GLY A 375 -2.15 9.13 -5.01
CA GLY A 375 -3.12 8.60 -4.05
C GLY A 375 -3.67 7.23 -4.42
N ALA A 376 -3.92 6.96 -5.70
CA ALA A 376 -4.39 5.66 -6.17
C ALA A 376 -3.35 4.55 -5.89
N ARG A 377 -2.07 4.81 -6.11
CA ARG A 377 -0.95 3.92 -5.80
C ARG A 377 -0.83 3.66 -4.29
N TYR A 378 -0.99 4.70 -3.48
CA TYR A 378 -0.96 4.56 -2.02
C TYR A 378 -2.14 3.75 -1.49
N LEU A 379 -3.35 3.94 -2.06
CA LEU A 379 -4.52 3.13 -1.72
C LEU A 379 -4.34 1.66 -2.12
N TYR A 380 -3.69 1.38 -3.24
CA TYR A 380 -3.36 0.02 -3.65
C TYR A 380 -2.43 -0.68 -2.66
N ALA A 381 -1.53 0.05 -2.01
CA ALA A 381 -0.62 -0.50 -1.01
C ALA A 381 -1.31 -0.88 0.32
N LEU A 382 -2.63 -0.65 0.47
CA LEU A 382 -3.44 -1.15 1.57
C LEU A 382 -3.54 -2.69 1.51
N ALA A 383 -2.83 -3.38 2.40
CA ALA A 383 -2.72 -4.83 2.41
C ALA A 383 -4.07 -5.58 2.53
N THR A 384 -5.10 -4.93 3.08
CA THR A 384 -6.45 -5.48 3.26
C THR A 384 -7.41 -5.13 2.12
N LEU A 385 -7.04 -4.27 1.19
CA LEU A 385 -7.89 -3.87 0.06
C LEU A 385 -8.42 -5.07 -0.73
N PRO A 386 -7.61 -6.08 -1.12
CA PRO A 386 -8.10 -7.22 -1.88
C PRO A 386 -9.11 -8.08 -1.12
N LEU A 387 -9.03 -8.13 0.22
CA LEU A 387 -10.02 -8.82 1.05
C LEU A 387 -11.38 -8.12 0.99
N LEU A 388 -11.39 -6.78 1.05
CA LEU A 388 -12.60 -5.97 0.88
C LEU A 388 -13.19 -6.15 -0.52
N GLN A 389 -12.34 -6.13 -1.56
CA GLN A 389 -12.74 -6.32 -2.95
C GLN A 389 -13.37 -7.71 -3.18
N ALA A 390 -12.82 -8.77 -2.58
CA ALA A 390 -13.40 -10.11 -2.64
C ALA A 390 -14.79 -10.23 -1.97
N LYS A 391 -15.19 -9.23 -1.17
CA LYS A 391 -16.50 -9.13 -0.51
C LYS A 391 -17.42 -8.06 -1.12
N THR A 392 -16.99 -7.41 -2.21
CA THR A 392 -17.77 -6.34 -2.84
C THR A 392 -19.07 -6.85 -3.43
N PHE A 393 -19.01 -7.95 -4.15
CA PHE A 393 -20.17 -8.53 -4.85
C PHE A 393 -20.56 -9.89 -4.28
N GLU A 394 -21.83 -10.23 -4.41
CA GLU A 394 -22.37 -11.56 -4.05
C GLU A 394 -22.32 -12.50 -5.28
N SER A 395 -22.52 -11.97 -6.48
CA SER A 395 -22.60 -12.78 -7.70
C SER A 395 -21.22 -13.05 -8.33
N ARG A 396 -21.10 -14.23 -8.93
CA ARG A 396 -19.90 -14.62 -9.69
C ARG A 396 -19.71 -13.74 -10.93
N THR A 397 -20.79 -13.42 -11.61
CA THR A 397 -20.77 -12.57 -12.83
C THR A 397 -20.27 -11.17 -12.51
N ALA A 398 -20.73 -10.55 -11.41
CA ALA A 398 -20.27 -9.22 -11.01
C ALA A 398 -18.77 -9.20 -10.67
N HIS A 399 -18.25 -10.25 -10.02
CA HIS A 399 -16.80 -10.41 -9.81
C HIS A 399 -16.04 -10.55 -11.13
N THR A 400 -16.58 -11.34 -12.09
CA THR A 400 -15.95 -11.50 -13.41
C THR A 400 -15.89 -10.15 -14.14
N VAL A 401 -16.98 -9.40 -14.18
CA VAL A 401 -17.01 -8.05 -14.78
C VAL A 401 -16.00 -7.13 -14.09
N GLY A 402 -15.99 -7.07 -12.75
CA GLY A 402 -15.06 -6.25 -11.99
C GLY A 402 -13.59 -6.59 -12.25
N LEU A 403 -13.24 -7.87 -12.32
CA LEU A 403 -11.88 -8.32 -12.66
C LEU A 403 -11.52 -8.02 -14.11
N SER A 404 -12.47 -8.13 -15.06
CA SER A 404 -12.23 -7.75 -16.47
C SER A 404 -11.96 -6.25 -16.62
N VAL A 405 -12.70 -5.42 -15.89
CA VAL A 405 -12.45 -3.96 -15.85
C VAL A 405 -11.07 -3.67 -15.25
N CYS A 406 -10.72 -4.31 -14.13
CA CYS A 406 -9.39 -4.17 -13.54
C CYS A 406 -8.28 -4.57 -14.52
N ALA A 407 -8.44 -5.69 -15.22
CA ALA A 407 -7.47 -6.17 -16.21
C ALA A 407 -7.33 -5.20 -17.39
N ALA A 408 -8.44 -4.70 -17.91
CA ALA A 408 -8.42 -3.71 -19.01
C ALA A 408 -7.70 -2.41 -18.58
N LEU A 409 -8.02 -1.91 -17.39
CA LEU A 409 -7.34 -0.73 -16.83
C LEU A 409 -5.86 -1.00 -16.58
N LEU A 410 -5.46 -2.19 -16.10
CA LEU A 410 -4.06 -2.56 -15.92
C LEU A 410 -3.28 -2.50 -17.24
N VAL A 411 -3.88 -2.94 -18.35
CA VAL A 411 -3.29 -2.83 -19.69
C VAL A 411 -3.10 -1.36 -20.07
N VAL A 412 -4.13 -0.53 -19.87
CA VAL A 412 -4.10 0.91 -20.16
C VAL A 412 -3.04 1.62 -19.30
N PHE A 413 -2.97 1.33 -17.99
CA PHE A 413 -1.97 1.92 -17.09
C PHE A 413 -0.55 1.43 -17.42
N THR A 414 -0.39 0.19 -17.87
CA THR A 414 0.91 -0.30 -18.35
C THR A 414 1.35 0.42 -19.63
N TRP A 415 0.43 0.70 -20.56
CA TRP A 415 0.70 1.53 -21.72
C TRP A 415 1.10 2.94 -21.31
N GLY A 416 0.31 3.62 -20.47
CA GLY A 416 0.63 4.96 -19.97
C GLY A 416 1.99 5.02 -19.27
N TYR A 417 2.31 4.02 -18.43
CA TYR A 417 3.63 3.89 -17.82
C TYR A 417 4.75 3.80 -18.86
N THR A 418 4.56 3.01 -19.92
CA THR A 418 5.56 2.78 -20.99
C THR A 418 5.90 4.06 -21.74
N ILE A 419 4.93 4.94 -21.98
CA ILE A 419 5.11 6.23 -22.67
C ILE A 419 5.34 7.42 -21.72
N ALA A 420 5.60 7.13 -20.45
CA ALA A 420 5.86 8.10 -19.38
C ALA A 420 4.75 9.15 -19.15
N ILE A 421 3.49 8.83 -19.47
CA ILE A 421 2.35 9.60 -18.96
C ILE A 421 2.30 9.39 -17.44
N ALA A 422 2.02 10.45 -16.69
CA ALA A 422 1.93 10.38 -15.23
C ALA A 422 0.72 9.51 -14.78
N VAL A 423 0.95 8.20 -14.67
CA VAL A 423 -0.02 7.20 -14.17
C VAL A 423 0.10 7.00 -12.65
N LEU A 424 0.47 8.05 -11.94
CA LEU A 424 0.88 8.06 -10.53
C LEU A 424 -0.27 7.86 -9.54
#